data_81cbe882bc0e53684b4abfe285109512
#
_entry.id   81cbe882bc0e53684b4abfe285109512
#
_cell.length_a   1.000
_cell.length_b   1.000
_cell.length_c   1.000
_cell.angle_alpha   90.00
_cell.angle_beta   90.00
_cell.angle_gamma   90.00
#
_symmetry.space_group_name_H-M   'P 1'
#
loop_
_entity.id
_entity.type
_entity.pdbx_description
1 polymer ?
#
loop_
_entity_poly.entity_id
_entity_poly.type
_entity_poly.pdbx_seq_one_letter_code
_entity_poly.pdbx_strand_id
1 'polypeptide(L)'
;DSKHCNILSNKLINNYFGIYLAGSDSCNVIYNEATSNAVTESSSGNGIHLWKCSYILVKNNTITGHRDGIYFEFATFSRAENNSSFNNVRYGLHFMFSHNDEYVNNVFANNGAGVAVMYTKNVKMINNRFEFNNGSNSYGLLLKEITDSYIENNNFTGNTVGIYSEGGTRLLIAGNEFYSNGYALKILGNCTDDTVRGNNFSANTFDVTTNSSRNSNLFMDNYWDKYKGYDLDKNGTGDVPYRPVGLFSKIVEDTPEAVFLLRSFVADLLDMAERVVPVFTPESLIDETPRMERVIN
;
A
#
# COMPACT_ATOMS: atom_id res chain seq x y z
N ASP A 1 9.10 -30.53 -4.95
CA ASP A 1 7.75 -30.96 -5.37
C ASP A 1 7.11 -31.80 -4.25
N SER A 2 6.44 -31.12 -3.33
CA SER A 2 5.78 -31.77 -2.18
C SER A 2 4.31 -31.41 -2.15
N LYS A 3 3.47 -32.32 -1.65
CA LYS A 3 2.05 -32.09 -1.49
C LYS A 3 1.60 -32.38 -0.06
N HIS A 4 0.63 -31.58 0.41
CA HIS A 4 -0.01 -31.77 1.72
C HIS A 4 0.99 -31.79 2.89
N CYS A 5 2.10 -31.02 2.79
CA CYS A 5 3.10 -30.94 3.85
C CYS A 5 2.74 -29.86 4.88
N ASN A 6 3.16 -30.11 6.11
CA ASN A 6 3.04 -29.14 7.19
C ASN A 6 4.44 -28.78 7.73
N ILE A 7 4.75 -27.50 7.77
CA ILE A 7 5.95 -26.92 8.37
C ILE A 7 5.48 -26.09 9.55
N LEU A 8 5.61 -26.62 10.75
CA LEU A 8 4.97 -26.09 11.94
C LEU A 8 5.96 -25.79 13.06
N SER A 9 5.83 -24.61 13.65
CA SER A 9 6.48 -24.24 14.92
C SER A 9 8.01 -24.40 14.93
N ASN A 10 8.66 -24.10 13.81
CA ASN A 10 10.12 -24.13 13.73
C ASN A 10 10.71 -22.76 14.09
N LYS A 11 11.91 -22.80 14.69
CA LYS A 11 12.75 -21.63 14.92
C LYS A 11 13.98 -21.70 14.01
N LEU A 12 14.09 -20.73 13.09
CA LEU A 12 15.09 -20.67 12.02
C LEU A 12 15.94 -19.41 12.24
N ILE A 13 17.24 -19.59 12.47
CA ILE A 13 18.12 -18.48 12.86
C ILE A 13 19.28 -18.40 11.87
N ASN A 14 19.49 -17.21 11.28
CA ASN A 14 20.59 -16.88 10.38
C ASN A 14 20.74 -17.82 9.17
N ASN A 15 19.62 -18.35 8.68
CA ASN A 15 19.61 -19.11 7.43
C ASN A 15 19.55 -18.14 6.24
N TYR A 16 20.18 -18.48 5.13
CA TYR A 16 20.06 -17.70 3.91
C TYR A 16 18.60 -17.66 3.45
N PHE A 17 17.93 -18.82 3.31
CA PHE A 17 16.48 -18.94 3.27
C PHE A 17 15.99 -19.60 4.56
N GLY A 18 15.00 -19.00 5.21
CA GLY A 18 14.37 -19.63 6.36
C GLY A 18 13.59 -20.89 5.92
N ILE A 19 12.53 -20.72 5.13
CA ILE A 19 11.73 -21.79 4.53
C ILE A 19 11.66 -21.56 3.02
N TYR A 20 11.97 -22.58 2.23
CA TYR A 20 11.89 -22.53 0.78
C TYR A 20 11.04 -23.70 0.26
N LEU A 21 9.92 -23.35 -0.39
CA LEU A 21 9.05 -24.30 -1.07
C LEU A 21 9.15 -24.11 -2.58
N ALA A 22 9.42 -25.18 -3.32
CA ALA A 22 9.51 -25.18 -4.76
C ALA A 22 8.57 -26.22 -5.37
N GLY A 23 7.73 -25.82 -6.32
CA GLY A 23 6.80 -26.71 -7.02
C GLY A 23 5.85 -27.46 -6.07
N SER A 24 5.51 -26.88 -4.93
CA SER A 24 4.73 -27.54 -3.87
C SER A 24 3.27 -27.16 -3.94
N ASP A 25 2.41 -28.04 -3.52
CA ASP A 25 0.95 -27.90 -3.58
C ASP A 25 0.29 -28.24 -2.25
N SER A 26 -0.72 -27.45 -1.85
CA SER A 26 -1.56 -27.70 -0.66
C SER A 26 -0.76 -27.90 0.63
N CYS A 27 0.27 -27.08 0.86
CA CYS A 27 1.11 -27.16 2.05
C CYS A 27 0.82 -26.02 3.03
N ASN A 28 1.11 -26.25 4.30
CA ASN A 28 0.95 -25.27 5.37
C ASN A 28 2.30 -24.88 5.98
N VAL A 29 2.51 -23.56 6.15
CA VAL A 29 3.66 -22.98 6.83
C VAL A 29 3.11 -22.16 8.00
N ILE A 30 3.11 -22.72 9.20
CA ILE A 30 2.34 -22.13 10.30
C ILE A 30 3.16 -22.07 11.60
N TYR A 31 3.04 -20.95 12.32
CA TYR A 31 3.69 -20.70 13.61
C TYR A 31 5.23 -20.80 13.58
N ASN A 32 5.87 -20.49 12.47
CA ASN A 32 7.33 -20.50 12.39
C ASN A 32 7.91 -19.11 12.74
N GLU A 33 9.09 -19.11 13.32
CA GLU A 33 9.90 -17.92 13.58
C GLU A 33 11.15 -17.99 12.70
N ALA A 34 11.30 -17.03 11.77
CA ALA A 34 12.47 -16.92 10.89
C ALA A 34 13.20 -15.60 11.19
N THR A 35 14.41 -15.67 11.69
CA THR A 35 15.21 -14.50 12.06
C THR A 35 16.56 -14.52 11.35
N SER A 36 16.96 -13.40 10.77
CA SER A 36 18.26 -13.18 10.17
C SER A 36 18.85 -11.84 10.64
N ASN A 37 20.12 -11.62 10.35
CA ASN A 37 20.84 -10.38 10.63
C ASN A 37 21.35 -9.76 9.31
N ALA A 38 20.54 -9.73 8.27
CA ALA A 38 20.91 -9.15 6.99
C ALA A 38 21.12 -7.65 7.13
N VAL A 39 22.24 -7.17 6.59
CA VAL A 39 22.58 -5.74 6.52
C VAL A 39 22.43 -5.22 5.08
N THR A 40 22.60 -6.10 4.10
CA THR A 40 22.46 -5.80 2.67
C THR A 40 21.59 -6.84 1.99
N GLU A 41 21.04 -6.51 0.83
CA GLU A 41 20.20 -7.43 0.06
C GLU A 41 20.89 -8.74 -0.33
N SER A 42 22.22 -8.74 -0.44
CA SER A 42 23.02 -9.92 -0.79
C SER A 42 23.39 -10.79 0.41
N SER A 43 23.29 -10.27 1.62
CA SER A 43 23.71 -10.98 2.84
C SER A 43 22.69 -12.00 3.35
N SER A 44 21.46 -11.99 2.86
CA SER A 44 20.41 -12.97 3.17
C SER A 44 19.48 -13.15 1.97
N GLY A 45 18.81 -14.29 1.93
CA GLY A 45 17.67 -14.53 1.06
C GLY A 45 16.36 -14.15 1.75
N ASN A 46 15.31 -14.92 1.53
CA ASN A 46 13.97 -14.65 2.03
C ASN A 46 13.66 -15.48 3.29
N GLY A 47 12.86 -14.92 4.20
CA GLY A 47 12.42 -15.66 5.38
C GLY A 47 11.55 -16.86 4.99
N ILE A 48 10.49 -16.63 4.22
CA ILE A 48 9.65 -17.68 3.62
C ILE A 48 9.58 -17.42 2.12
N HIS A 49 9.94 -18.40 1.30
CA HIS A 49 9.90 -18.27 -0.16
C HIS A 49 9.09 -19.39 -0.80
N LEU A 50 8.07 -19.01 -1.56
CA LEU A 50 7.26 -19.90 -2.38
C LEU A 50 7.62 -19.69 -3.85
N TRP A 51 8.12 -20.71 -4.52
CA TRP A 51 8.44 -20.68 -5.93
C TRP A 51 7.63 -21.72 -6.71
N LYS A 52 6.81 -21.26 -7.66
CA LYS A 52 5.91 -22.11 -8.46
C LYS A 52 5.05 -23.04 -7.59
N CYS A 53 4.43 -22.47 -6.56
CA CYS A 53 3.59 -23.17 -5.60
C CYS A 53 2.12 -22.84 -5.79
N SER A 54 1.23 -23.73 -5.35
CA SER A 54 -0.21 -23.49 -5.35
C SER A 54 -0.87 -23.95 -4.05
N TYR A 55 -1.94 -23.25 -3.64
CA TYR A 55 -2.75 -23.59 -2.46
C TYR A 55 -1.91 -23.67 -1.18
N ILE A 56 -0.97 -22.75 -1.00
CA ILE A 56 -0.14 -22.68 0.21
C ILE A 56 -0.78 -21.74 1.23
N LEU A 57 -0.86 -22.19 2.48
CA LEU A 57 -1.22 -21.36 3.61
C LEU A 57 0.03 -20.98 4.41
N VAL A 58 0.36 -19.69 4.42
CA VAL A 58 1.40 -19.09 5.27
C VAL A 58 0.71 -18.32 6.38
N LYS A 59 0.72 -18.86 7.62
CA LYS A 59 -0.12 -18.32 8.70
C LYS A 59 0.60 -18.22 10.03
N ASN A 60 0.35 -17.14 10.77
CA ASN A 60 0.85 -16.92 12.14
C ASN A 60 2.39 -17.04 12.25
N ASN A 61 3.14 -16.66 11.21
CA ASN A 61 4.59 -16.70 11.26
C ASN A 61 5.15 -15.32 11.65
N THR A 62 6.31 -15.32 12.27
CA THR A 62 7.07 -14.11 12.60
C THR A 62 8.39 -14.12 11.83
N ILE A 63 8.61 -13.09 11.02
CA ILE A 63 9.76 -13.01 10.13
C ILE A 63 10.47 -11.67 10.32
N THR A 64 11.78 -11.70 10.52
CA THR A 64 12.58 -10.49 10.72
C THR A 64 14.01 -10.61 10.21
N GLY A 65 14.56 -9.48 9.74
CA GLY A 65 15.98 -9.34 9.41
C GLY A 65 16.44 -10.06 8.16
N HIS A 66 15.54 -10.52 7.30
CA HIS A 66 15.84 -11.11 5.99
C HIS A 66 15.92 -10.04 4.88
N ARG A 67 16.31 -10.43 3.67
CA ARG A 67 16.19 -9.56 2.50
C ARG A 67 14.72 -9.23 2.25
N ASP A 68 13.89 -10.24 1.98
CA ASP A 68 12.44 -10.17 1.97
C ASP A 68 11.89 -11.08 3.08
N GLY A 69 10.89 -10.60 3.81
CA GLY A 69 10.28 -11.44 4.84
C GLY A 69 9.58 -12.64 4.26
N ILE A 70 8.59 -12.42 3.40
CA ILE A 70 7.83 -13.45 2.68
C ILE A 70 7.94 -13.15 1.19
N TYR A 71 8.12 -14.16 0.34
CA TYR A 71 8.18 -13.99 -1.11
C TYR A 71 7.36 -15.06 -1.83
N PHE A 72 6.36 -14.60 -2.59
CA PHE A 72 5.55 -15.42 -3.49
C PHE A 72 6.00 -15.15 -4.93
N GLU A 73 6.59 -16.15 -5.58
CA GLU A 73 7.07 -16.07 -6.96
C GLU A 73 6.42 -17.17 -7.79
N PHE A 74 5.62 -16.77 -8.78
CA PHE A 74 4.77 -17.68 -9.56
C PHE A 74 3.86 -18.55 -8.66
N ALA A 75 3.40 -18.00 -7.53
CA ALA A 75 2.45 -18.68 -6.66
C ALA A 75 1.01 -18.42 -7.12
N THR A 76 0.10 -19.32 -6.80
CA THR A 76 -1.32 -19.16 -7.13
C THR A 76 -2.22 -19.75 -6.05
N PHE A 77 -3.38 -19.15 -5.86
CA PHE A 77 -4.42 -19.62 -4.93
C PHE A 77 -3.87 -19.84 -3.51
N SER A 78 -2.90 -19.03 -3.13
CA SER A 78 -2.20 -19.12 -1.86
C SER A 78 -2.60 -17.97 -0.93
N ARG A 79 -2.38 -18.14 0.37
CA ARG A 79 -2.82 -17.18 1.37
C ARG A 79 -1.75 -16.92 2.41
N ALA A 80 -1.46 -15.63 2.65
CA ALA A 80 -0.67 -15.16 3.79
C ALA A 80 -1.63 -14.55 4.82
N GLU A 81 -1.69 -15.12 6.03
CA GLU A 81 -2.67 -14.73 7.05
C GLU A 81 -2.05 -14.59 8.43
N ASN A 82 -2.36 -13.49 9.12
CA ASN A 82 -1.91 -13.22 10.49
C ASN A 82 -0.39 -13.31 10.69
N ASN A 83 0.41 -12.98 9.69
CA ASN A 83 1.87 -12.98 9.83
C ASN A 83 2.36 -11.61 10.28
N SER A 84 3.50 -11.60 10.98
CA SER A 84 4.26 -10.40 11.32
C SER A 84 5.60 -10.43 10.60
N SER A 85 5.83 -9.48 9.68
CA SER A 85 7.06 -9.36 8.91
C SER A 85 7.63 -7.95 9.05
N PHE A 86 8.78 -7.84 9.72
CA PHE A 86 9.32 -6.54 10.11
C PHE A 86 10.84 -6.49 10.11
N ASN A 87 11.40 -5.27 10.00
CA ASN A 87 12.84 -5.02 9.96
C ASN A 87 13.57 -5.80 8.85
N ASN A 88 12.91 -6.09 7.73
CA ASN A 88 13.56 -6.71 6.59
C ASN A 88 14.22 -5.64 5.71
N VAL A 89 15.33 -6.01 5.06
CA VAL A 89 16.16 -5.06 4.31
C VAL A 89 15.40 -4.46 3.14
N ARG A 90 14.56 -5.24 2.46
CA ARG A 90 13.82 -4.80 1.30
C ARG A 90 12.31 -4.84 1.54
N TYR A 91 11.66 -5.98 1.46
CA TYR A 91 10.20 -6.09 1.58
C TYR A 91 9.75 -6.95 2.76
N GLY A 92 8.69 -6.52 3.42
CA GLY A 92 7.98 -7.38 4.38
C GLY A 92 7.31 -8.56 3.66
N LEU A 93 6.64 -8.31 2.53
CA LEU A 93 6.08 -9.33 1.64
C LEU A 93 6.28 -8.90 0.18
N HIS A 94 6.64 -9.84 -0.69
CA HIS A 94 6.81 -9.62 -2.10
C HIS A 94 5.99 -10.64 -2.91
N PHE A 95 5.10 -10.15 -3.78
CA PHE A 95 4.41 -10.94 -4.80
C PHE A 95 4.97 -10.60 -6.18
N MET A 96 5.36 -11.63 -6.93
CA MET A 96 5.82 -11.44 -8.30
C MET A 96 5.28 -12.55 -9.20
N PHE A 97 4.57 -12.16 -10.26
CA PHE A 97 3.90 -13.10 -11.18
C PHE A 97 2.99 -14.12 -10.46
N SER A 98 2.39 -13.71 -9.35
CA SER A 98 1.57 -14.54 -8.48
C SER A 98 0.12 -14.08 -8.56
N HIS A 99 -0.82 -14.99 -8.78
CA HIS A 99 -2.19 -14.64 -9.14
C HIS A 99 -3.21 -15.37 -8.28
N ASN A 100 -4.36 -14.72 -8.05
CA ASN A 100 -5.47 -15.26 -7.27
C ASN A 100 -5.07 -15.56 -5.81
N ASP A 101 -4.21 -14.73 -5.26
CA ASP A 101 -3.69 -14.88 -3.90
C ASP A 101 -4.34 -13.88 -2.95
N GLU A 102 -4.28 -14.19 -1.67
CA GLU A 102 -4.81 -13.32 -0.62
C GLU A 102 -3.75 -13.07 0.46
N TYR A 103 -3.68 -11.86 0.98
CA TYR A 103 -3.01 -11.61 2.24
C TYR A 103 -3.90 -10.79 3.18
N VAL A 104 -4.11 -11.34 4.38
CA VAL A 104 -5.16 -10.90 5.28
C VAL A 104 -4.64 -10.80 6.72
N ASN A 105 -4.96 -9.73 7.41
CA ASN A 105 -4.63 -9.52 8.83
C ASN A 105 -3.13 -9.58 9.14
N ASN A 106 -2.24 -9.25 8.19
CA ASN A 106 -0.81 -9.26 8.43
C ASN A 106 -0.30 -7.89 8.91
N VAL A 107 0.86 -7.89 9.55
CA VAL A 107 1.59 -6.68 9.95
C VAL A 107 2.91 -6.60 9.19
N PHE A 108 3.12 -5.50 8.48
CA PHE A 108 4.34 -5.19 7.73
C PHE A 108 4.92 -3.87 8.25
N ALA A 109 5.94 -3.94 9.10
CA ALA A 109 6.44 -2.76 9.80
C ALA A 109 7.96 -2.60 9.70
N ASN A 110 8.43 -1.35 9.60
CA ASN A 110 9.86 -1.02 9.61
C ASN A 110 10.68 -1.79 8.56
N ASN A 111 10.11 -2.10 7.41
CA ASN A 111 10.83 -2.71 6.29
C ASN A 111 11.37 -1.63 5.34
N GLY A 112 12.25 -1.98 4.42
CA GLY A 112 12.62 -1.11 3.31
C GLY A 112 11.39 -0.67 2.52
N ALA A 113 10.44 -1.59 2.27
CA ALA A 113 9.04 -1.30 1.96
C ALA A 113 8.16 -2.40 2.58
N GLY A 114 6.92 -2.05 2.95
CA GLY A 114 6.01 -3.01 3.59
C GLY A 114 5.69 -4.18 2.68
N VAL A 115 5.03 -3.93 1.55
CA VAL A 115 4.68 -4.96 0.57
C VAL A 115 4.93 -4.45 -0.85
N ALA A 116 5.42 -5.32 -1.72
CA ALA A 116 5.47 -5.10 -3.16
C ALA A 116 4.66 -6.17 -3.89
N VAL A 117 3.75 -5.73 -4.77
CA VAL A 117 2.90 -6.59 -5.61
C VAL A 117 3.16 -6.22 -7.06
N MET A 118 3.74 -7.14 -7.83
CA MET A 118 4.21 -6.84 -9.18
C MET A 118 3.76 -7.89 -10.19
N TYR A 119 3.25 -7.43 -11.34
CA TYR A 119 2.85 -8.27 -12.47
C TYR A 119 1.83 -9.35 -12.08
N THR A 120 0.82 -8.96 -11.30
CA THR A 120 -0.16 -9.87 -10.73
C THR A 120 -1.60 -9.48 -11.08
N LYS A 121 -2.53 -10.39 -10.85
CA LYS A 121 -3.97 -10.15 -10.96
C LYS A 121 -4.77 -10.89 -9.89
N ASN A 122 -5.97 -10.39 -9.59
CA ASN A 122 -6.90 -10.98 -8.63
C ASN A 122 -6.27 -11.20 -7.25
N VAL A 123 -5.56 -10.19 -6.73
CA VAL A 123 -5.00 -10.25 -5.38
C VAL A 123 -5.91 -9.51 -4.40
N LYS A 124 -6.18 -10.12 -3.26
CA LYS A 124 -6.94 -9.49 -2.17
C LYS A 124 -6.02 -9.14 -1.01
N MET A 125 -6.07 -7.89 -0.62
CA MET A 125 -5.24 -7.25 0.40
C MET A 125 -6.16 -6.68 1.47
N ILE A 126 -6.47 -7.47 2.52
CA ILE A 126 -7.58 -7.15 3.42
C ILE A 126 -7.11 -7.09 4.87
N ASN A 127 -7.52 -6.05 5.60
CA ASN A 127 -7.26 -5.87 7.04
C ASN A 127 -5.77 -5.92 7.43
N ASN A 128 -4.85 -5.52 6.57
CA ASN A 128 -3.43 -5.52 6.88
C ASN A 128 -3.00 -4.18 7.49
N ARG A 129 -1.90 -4.20 8.23
CA ARG A 129 -1.25 -3.01 8.79
C ARG A 129 0.11 -2.81 8.13
N PHE A 130 0.30 -1.63 7.56
CA PHE A 130 1.54 -1.17 6.93
C PHE A 130 2.07 0.01 7.75
N GLU A 131 3.10 -0.21 8.54
CA GLU A 131 3.51 0.75 9.56
C GLU A 131 4.98 1.12 9.48
N PHE A 132 5.26 2.42 9.47
CA PHE A 132 6.60 2.97 9.60
C PHE A 132 7.62 2.43 8.58
N ASN A 133 7.17 2.08 7.38
CA ASN A 133 8.06 1.72 6.29
C ASN A 133 8.60 3.01 5.67
N ASN A 134 9.82 3.41 6.06
CA ASN A 134 10.38 4.72 5.77
C ASN A 134 11.74 4.66 5.07
N GLY A 135 11.95 5.57 4.13
CA GLY A 135 13.19 5.68 3.36
C GLY A 135 12.98 6.45 2.05
N SER A 136 14.03 6.68 1.29
CA SER A 136 13.97 7.45 0.04
C SER A 136 13.07 6.81 -1.04
N ASN A 137 12.99 5.47 -1.07
CA ASN A 137 12.15 4.69 -1.98
C ASN A 137 11.32 3.68 -1.19
N SER A 138 10.66 4.15 -0.14
CA SER A 138 9.94 3.30 0.80
C SER A 138 8.44 3.51 0.68
N TYR A 139 7.71 2.42 0.74
CA TYR A 139 6.26 2.37 0.56
C TYR A 139 5.64 1.46 1.61
N GLY A 140 4.46 1.79 2.11
CA GLY A 140 3.62 0.81 2.79
C GLY A 140 3.25 -0.30 1.82
N LEU A 141 2.71 0.07 0.65
CA LEU A 141 2.31 -0.86 -0.42
C LEU A 141 2.75 -0.32 -1.78
N LEU A 142 3.59 -1.07 -2.48
CA LEU A 142 3.99 -0.82 -3.86
C LEU A 142 3.20 -1.74 -4.80
N LEU A 143 2.47 -1.15 -5.74
CA LEU A 143 1.69 -1.83 -6.76
C LEU A 143 2.28 -1.51 -8.13
N LYS A 144 2.71 -2.55 -8.87
CA LYS A 144 3.28 -2.38 -10.20
C LYS A 144 2.69 -3.38 -11.19
N GLU A 145 2.05 -2.85 -12.25
CA GLU A 145 1.40 -3.65 -13.30
C GLU A 145 0.46 -4.72 -12.71
N ILE A 146 -0.51 -4.26 -11.91
CA ILE A 146 -1.51 -5.16 -11.31
C ILE A 146 -2.91 -4.86 -11.83
N THR A 147 -3.75 -5.90 -11.88
CA THR A 147 -5.11 -5.77 -12.39
C THR A 147 -6.13 -6.50 -11.51
N ASP A 148 -7.38 -6.04 -11.55
CA ASP A 148 -8.55 -6.72 -10.96
C ASP A 148 -8.35 -7.09 -9.48
N SER A 149 -7.78 -6.17 -8.67
CA SER A 149 -7.36 -6.47 -7.30
C SER A 149 -8.05 -5.57 -6.27
N TYR A 150 -8.09 -6.03 -5.02
CA TYR A 150 -8.84 -5.41 -3.93
C TYR A 150 -7.90 -5.03 -2.79
N ILE A 151 -7.93 -3.77 -2.38
CA ILE A 151 -7.18 -3.22 -1.25
C ILE A 151 -8.20 -2.66 -0.26
N GLU A 152 -8.61 -3.47 0.71
CA GLU A 152 -9.77 -3.14 1.55
C GLU A 152 -9.46 -3.20 3.03
N ASN A 153 -9.96 -2.21 3.77
CA ASN A 153 -9.91 -2.15 5.23
C ASN A 153 -8.49 -2.23 5.82
N ASN A 154 -7.48 -1.75 5.09
CA ASN A 154 -6.10 -1.75 5.57
C ASN A 154 -5.77 -0.45 6.29
N ASN A 155 -4.76 -0.52 7.15
CA ASN A 155 -4.22 0.63 7.85
C ASN A 155 -2.81 0.96 7.33
N PHE A 156 -2.63 2.18 6.85
CA PHE A 156 -1.36 2.73 6.38
C PHE A 156 -0.94 3.86 7.32
N THR A 157 -0.01 3.58 8.23
CA THR A 157 0.39 4.55 9.27
C THR A 157 1.89 4.87 9.22
N GLY A 158 2.21 6.16 9.13
CA GLY A 158 3.58 6.65 9.29
C GLY A 158 4.56 6.18 8.21
N ASN A 159 4.09 5.83 7.00
CA ASN A 159 4.95 5.42 5.89
C ASN A 159 5.43 6.65 5.10
N THR A 160 6.55 6.54 4.39
CA THR A 160 6.95 7.59 3.42
C THR A 160 5.87 7.74 2.35
N VAL A 161 5.40 6.65 1.77
CA VAL A 161 4.24 6.59 0.89
C VAL A 161 3.32 5.46 1.38
N GLY A 162 2.05 5.74 1.61
CA GLY A 162 1.07 4.71 1.99
C GLY A 162 0.90 3.69 0.88
N ILE A 163 0.30 4.10 -0.25
CA ILE A 163 0.20 3.28 -1.47
C ILE A 163 0.87 4.02 -2.63
N TYR A 164 1.75 3.32 -3.35
CA TYR A 164 2.27 3.75 -4.65
C TYR A 164 1.76 2.81 -5.73
N SER A 165 1.04 3.34 -6.73
CA SER A 165 0.46 2.57 -7.83
C SER A 165 1.00 3.03 -9.18
N GLU A 166 1.60 2.10 -9.91
CA GLU A 166 2.12 2.25 -11.28
C GLU A 166 1.55 1.14 -12.16
N GLY A 167 0.79 1.51 -13.20
CA GLY A 167 0.16 0.54 -14.10
C GLY A 167 -0.95 -0.28 -13.45
N GLY A 168 -1.60 0.26 -12.42
CA GLY A 168 -2.79 -0.33 -11.83
C GLY A 168 -3.97 -0.26 -12.79
N THR A 169 -4.80 -1.31 -12.85
CA THR A 169 -6.01 -1.29 -13.68
C THR A 169 -7.16 -2.03 -13.00
N ARG A 170 -8.28 -1.35 -12.84
CA ARG A 170 -9.49 -1.86 -12.17
C ARG A 170 -9.22 -2.31 -10.74
N LEU A 171 -8.48 -1.48 -9.98
CA LEU A 171 -8.27 -1.69 -8.57
C LEU A 171 -9.43 -1.12 -7.75
N LEU A 172 -9.83 -1.81 -6.71
CA LEU A 172 -10.71 -1.28 -5.69
C LEU A 172 -9.88 -0.96 -4.43
N ILE A 173 -9.77 0.33 -4.10
CA ILE A 173 -9.11 0.82 -2.88
C ILE A 173 -10.22 1.36 -1.97
N ALA A 174 -10.67 0.55 -1.01
CA ALA A 174 -11.88 0.88 -0.24
C ALA A 174 -11.74 0.67 1.26
N GLY A 175 -12.34 1.55 2.04
CA GLY A 175 -12.40 1.41 3.50
C GLY A 175 -11.06 1.48 4.21
N ASN A 176 -9.99 1.97 3.56
CA ASN A 176 -8.67 2.02 4.17
C ASN A 176 -8.47 3.27 5.04
N GLU A 177 -7.63 3.14 6.03
CA GLU A 177 -7.16 4.22 6.89
C GLU A 177 -5.76 4.68 6.46
N PHE A 178 -5.62 5.94 6.06
CA PHE A 178 -4.33 6.58 5.76
C PHE A 178 -4.04 7.63 6.82
N TYR A 179 -3.14 7.32 7.73
CA TYR A 179 -2.83 8.20 8.86
C TYR A 179 -1.34 8.55 8.92
N SER A 180 -1.05 9.85 8.94
CA SER A 180 0.31 10.37 9.19
C SER A 180 1.38 9.88 8.22
N ASN A 181 1.04 9.64 6.94
CA ASN A 181 1.99 9.31 5.89
C ASN A 181 2.59 10.58 5.25
N GLY A 182 3.76 10.47 4.64
CA GLY A 182 4.30 11.53 3.78
C GLY A 182 3.37 11.75 2.58
N TYR A 183 3.12 10.71 1.82
CA TYR A 183 2.09 10.65 0.77
C TYR A 183 1.13 9.52 1.11
N ALA A 184 -0.17 9.79 1.20
CA ALA A 184 -1.10 8.72 1.49
C ALA A 184 -1.28 7.81 0.26
N LEU A 185 -1.58 8.40 -0.90
CA LEU A 185 -1.81 7.68 -2.15
C LEU A 185 -1.10 8.37 -3.31
N LYS A 186 -0.18 7.67 -3.95
CA LYS A 186 0.48 8.11 -5.17
C LYS A 186 0.05 7.24 -6.34
N ILE A 187 -0.74 7.82 -7.27
CA ILE A 187 -1.28 7.14 -8.46
C ILE A 187 -0.65 7.74 -9.69
N LEU A 188 0.12 6.95 -10.44
CA LEU A 188 0.73 7.40 -11.69
C LEU A 188 -0.31 7.44 -12.83
N GLY A 189 -0.01 8.23 -13.86
CA GLY A 189 -0.92 8.48 -14.97
C GLY A 189 -1.21 7.29 -15.88
N ASN A 190 -0.50 6.18 -15.71
CA ASN A 190 -0.75 4.92 -16.40
C ASN A 190 -1.69 3.97 -15.61
N CYS A 191 -2.22 4.42 -14.48
CA CYS A 191 -3.28 3.73 -13.74
C CYS A 191 -4.64 4.08 -14.34
N THR A 192 -5.50 3.08 -14.57
CA THR A 192 -6.79 3.26 -15.25
C THR A 192 -7.91 2.47 -14.59
N ASP A 193 -9.10 3.10 -14.56
CA ASP A 193 -10.33 2.48 -14.08
C ASP A 193 -10.29 2.00 -12.62
N ASP A 194 -9.42 2.63 -11.81
CA ASP A 194 -9.36 2.34 -10.39
C ASP A 194 -10.47 3.10 -9.64
N THR A 195 -10.98 2.50 -8.57
CA THR A 195 -11.97 3.11 -7.70
C THR A 195 -11.40 3.30 -6.29
N VAL A 196 -11.39 4.54 -5.82
CA VAL A 196 -10.93 4.93 -4.47
C VAL A 196 -12.14 5.45 -3.70
N ARG A 197 -12.67 4.64 -2.77
CA ARG A 197 -13.93 4.99 -2.10
C ARG A 197 -13.95 4.64 -0.61
N GLY A 198 -14.66 5.46 0.15
CA GLY A 198 -14.90 5.17 1.57
C GLY A 198 -13.64 5.07 2.41
N ASN A 199 -12.54 5.70 2.00
CA ASN A 199 -11.30 5.72 2.76
C ASN A 199 -11.23 6.94 3.68
N ASN A 200 -10.44 6.85 4.73
CA ASN A 200 -10.13 7.96 5.62
C ASN A 200 -8.71 8.46 5.36
N PHE A 201 -8.59 9.75 5.06
CA PHE A 201 -7.32 10.44 4.90
C PHE A 201 -7.14 11.46 6.02
N SER A 202 -6.17 11.24 6.91
CA SER A 202 -5.96 12.08 8.08
C SER A 202 -4.48 12.31 8.38
N ALA A 203 -4.13 13.55 8.68
CA ALA A 203 -2.78 13.97 9.08
C ALA A 203 -1.66 13.62 8.07
N ASN A 204 -1.98 13.31 6.82
CA ASN A 204 -0.98 13.07 5.80
C ASN A 204 -0.39 14.39 5.28
N THR A 205 0.87 14.40 4.88
CA THR A 205 1.46 15.60 4.25
C THR A 205 0.76 15.85 2.91
N PHE A 206 0.68 14.84 2.06
CA PHE A 206 -0.07 14.86 0.80
C PHE A 206 -1.06 13.70 0.78
N ASP A 207 -2.34 13.99 0.50
CA ASP A 207 -3.37 12.95 0.47
C ASP A 207 -3.30 12.15 -0.84
N VAL A 208 -3.32 12.84 -1.99
CA VAL A 208 -3.16 12.21 -3.30
C VAL A 208 -2.15 12.97 -4.14
N THR A 209 -1.30 12.25 -4.85
CA THR A 209 -0.40 12.82 -5.86
C THR A 209 -0.44 12.01 -7.15
N THR A 210 -0.20 12.68 -8.28
CA THR A 210 -0.13 12.06 -9.60
C THR A 210 0.83 12.83 -10.50
N ASN A 211 1.50 12.13 -11.40
CA ASN A 211 2.37 12.72 -12.42
C ASN A 211 1.62 13.07 -13.73
N SER A 212 0.29 12.95 -13.77
CA SER A 212 -0.51 13.18 -14.97
C SER A 212 -1.58 14.24 -14.75
N SER A 213 -1.85 15.03 -15.78
CA SER A 213 -3.00 15.93 -15.84
C SER A 213 -4.30 15.24 -16.24
N ARG A 214 -4.26 14.00 -16.72
CA ARG A 214 -5.41 13.19 -17.07
C ARG A 214 -5.41 11.91 -16.26
N ASN A 215 -6.55 11.58 -15.69
CA ASN A 215 -6.72 10.39 -14.86
C ASN A 215 -8.16 9.88 -15.05
N SER A 216 -8.32 8.57 -15.26
CA SER A 216 -9.63 7.91 -15.45
C SER A 216 -10.11 7.20 -14.18
N ASN A 217 -9.46 7.44 -13.04
CA ASN A 217 -9.79 6.80 -11.78
C ASN A 217 -10.93 7.57 -11.07
N LEU A 218 -11.79 6.84 -10.39
CA LEU A 218 -12.94 7.37 -9.68
C LEU A 218 -12.64 7.54 -8.19
N PHE A 219 -12.88 8.75 -7.67
CA PHE A 219 -12.86 9.03 -6.23
C PHE A 219 -14.26 9.36 -5.74
N MET A 220 -14.70 8.72 -4.66
CA MET A 220 -16.03 8.96 -4.11
C MET A 220 -16.13 8.54 -2.63
N ASP A 221 -16.97 9.24 -1.90
CA ASP A 221 -17.31 8.91 -0.52
C ASP A 221 -16.13 8.82 0.46
N ASN A 222 -14.98 9.46 0.15
CA ASN A 222 -13.84 9.45 1.06
C ASN A 222 -13.94 10.59 2.09
N TYR A 223 -13.40 10.35 3.27
CA TYR A 223 -13.19 11.37 4.28
C TYR A 223 -11.80 11.99 4.14
N TRP A 224 -11.76 13.32 4.14
CA TRP A 224 -10.54 14.12 4.00
C TRP A 224 -10.46 15.11 5.15
N ASP A 225 -9.50 15.02 6.03
CA ASP A 225 -9.36 15.96 7.15
C ASP A 225 -9.11 17.41 6.71
N LYS A 226 -8.62 17.61 5.49
CA LYS A 226 -8.39 18.92 4.85
C LYS A 226 -9.61 19.49 4.16
N TYR A 227 -10.69 18.72 4.01
CA TYR A 227 -11.94 19.18 3.41
C TYR A 227 -12.59 20.26 4.26
N LYS A 228 -12.98 21.36 3.61
CA LYS A 228 -13.59 22.55 4.25
C LYS A 228 -14.94 22.92 3.63
N GLY A 229 -15.58 22.01 2.92
CA GLY A 229 -16.91 22.22 2.38
C GLY A 229 -18.00 22.19 3.45
N TYR A 230 -19.23 22.26 3.03
CA TYR A 230 -20.42 22.27 3.87
C TYR A 230 -21.41 21.18 3.39
N ASP A 231 -22.34 20.86 4.25
CA ASP A 231 -23.44 19.91 4.02
C ASP A 231 -24.74 20.61 4.45
N LEU A 232 -25.46 21.17 3.48
CA LEU A 232 -26.67 21.97 3.75
C LEU A 232 -27.89 21.10 4.02
N ASP A 233 -27.98 19.96 3.36
CA ASP A 233 -29.09 19.02 3.51
C ASP A 233 -28.90 18.01 4.63
N LYS A 234 -27.74 18.04 5.29
CA LYS A 234 -27.35 17.20 6.43
C LYS A 234 -27.44 15.69 6.15
N ASN A 235 -27.04 15.30 4.95
CA ASN A 235 -26.99 13.90 4.53
C ASN A 235 -25.65 13.21 4.86
N GLY A 236 -24.68 13.94 5.42
CA GLY A 236 -23.34 13.47 5.78
C GLY A 236 -22.34 13.51 4.61
N THR A 237 -22.76 14.06 3.48
CA THR A 237 -21.93 14.27 2.28
C THR A 237 -21.79 15.77 2.03
N GLY A 238 -20.59 16.21 1.72
CA GLY A 238 -20.36 17.62 1.41
C GLY A 238 -20.94 18.00 0.05
N ASP A 239 -21.62 19.16 -0.01
CA ASP A 239 -22.22 19.72 -1.22
C ASP A 239 -21.22 20.28 -2.22
N VAL A 240 -19.96 20.41 -1.82
CA VAL A 240 -18.88 20.92 -2.67
C VAL A 240 -17.88 19.80 -2.94
N PRO A 241 -17.62 19.47 -4.21
CA PRO A 241 -16.62 18.48 -4.56
C PRO A 241 -15.23 18.80 -3.97
N TYR A 242 -14.47 17.79 -3.61
CA TYR A 242 -13.11 17.94 -3.10
C TYR A 242 -12.07 17.52 -4.15
N ARG A 243 -11.02 18.32 -4.25
CA ARG A 243 -9.85 18.02 -5.11
C ARG A 243 -8.67 17.61 -4.23
N PRO A 244 -8.34 16.31 -4.13
CA PRO A 244 -7.31 15.83 -3.22
C PRO A 244 -5.88 16.13 -3.69
N VAL A 245 -5.68 16.51 -4.95
CA VAL A 245 -4.37 16.87 -5.51
C VAL A 245 -4.20 18.39 -5.41
N GLY A 246 -3.40 18.85 -4.47
CA GLY A 246 -3.11 20.27 -4.28
C GLY A 246 -2.02 20.79 -5.24
N LEU A 247 -2.06 22.07 -5.57
CA LEU A 247 -1.04 22.74 -6.41
C LEU A 247 0.38 22.54 -5.87
N PHE A 248 0.56 22.67 -4.55
CA PHE A 248 1.86 22.48 -3.92
C PHE A 248 2.37 21.03 -4.06
N SER A 249 1.48 20.03 -3.99
CA SER A 249 1.85 18.61 -4.22
C SER A 249 2.36 18.38 -5.63
N LYS A 250 1.78 19.06 -6.62
CA LYS A 250 2.23 19.00 -8.02
C LYS A 250 3.61 19.67 -8.20
N ILE A 251 3.84 20.82 -7.56
CA ILE A 251 5.15 21.48 -7.58
C ILE A 251 6.23 20.58 -6.99
N VAL A 252 5.94 19.90 -5.87
CA VAL A 252 6.88 18.97 -5.23
C VAL A 252 7.11 17.72 -6.10
N GLU A 253 6.12 17.25 -6.86
CA GLU A 253 6.30 16.14 -7.80
C GLU A 253 7.24 16.50 -8.96
N ASP A 254 7.11 17.72 -9.50
CA ASP A 254 7.96 18.23 -10.59
C ASP A 254 9.35 18.70 -10.09
N THR A 255 9.43 19.15 -8.84
CA THR A 255 10.64 19.69 -8.21
C THR A 255 10.71 19.20 -6.75
N PRO A 256 11.27 18.02 -6.48
CA PRO A 256 11.29 17.41 -5.14
C PRO A 256 11.91 18.29 -4.04
N GLU A 257 12.85 19.17 -4.42
CA GLU A 257 13.48 20.10 -3.50
C GLU A 257 12.49 21.13 -2.91
N ALA A 258 11.37 21.37 -3.60
CA ALA A 258 10.32 22.26 -3.09
C ALA A 258 9.70 21.78 -1.77
N VAL A 259 9.91 20.51 -1.40
CA VAL A 259 9.47 19.97 -0.11
C VAL A 259 10.02 20.78 1.09
N PHE A 260 11.17 21.45 0.96
CA PHE A 260 11.70 22.33 2.00
C PHE A 260 10.82 23.55 2.28
N LEU A 261 9.92 23.90 1.35
CA LEU A 261 8.96 24.99 1.51
C LEU A 261 7.68 24.53 2.23
N LEU A 262 7.54 23.27 2.55
CA LEU A 262 6.48 22.76 3.43
C LEU A 262 6.47 23.60 4.73
N ARG A 263 5.32 24.07 5.14
CA ARG A 263 5.14 24.97 6.30
C ARG A 263 5.71 26.39 6.12
N SER A 264 6.01 26.79 4.90
CA SER A 264 6.36 28.19 4.61
C SER A 264 5.11 29.00 4.23
N PHE A 265 5.19 30.29 4.39
CA PHE A 265 4.16 31.23 3.91
C PHE A 265 3.85 31.05 2.40
N VAL A 266 4.82 30.58 1.63
CA VAL A 266 4.64 30.33 0.19
C VAL A 266 3.70 29.16 -0.04
N ALA A 267 3.83 28.06 0.71
CA ALA A 267 2.92 26.92 0.62
C ALA A 267 1.49 27.34 1.02
N ASP A 268 1.33 28.06 2.13
CA ASP A 268 0.03 28.58 2.57
C ASP A 268 -0.61 29.50 1.53
N LEU A 269 0.19 30.35 0.88
CA LEU A 269 -0.28 31.25 -0.17
C LEU A 269 -0.73 30.48 -1.42
N LEU A 270 -0.01 29.43 -1.81
CA LEU A 270 -0.37 28.56 -2.94
C LEU A 270 -1.69 27.83 -2.67
N ASP A 271 -1.85 27.27 -1.46
CA ASP A 271 -3.09 26.62 -1.05
C ASP A 271 -4.28 27.60 -1.02
N MET A 272 -4.04 28.84 -0.60
CA MET A 272 -5.06 29.89 -0.62
C MET A 272 -5.43 30.29 -2.05
N ALA A 273 -4.44 30.45 -2.94
CA ALA A 273 -4.65 30.78 -4.33
C ALA A 273 -5.44 29.69 -5.06
N GLU A 274 -5.15 28.43 -4.79
CA GLU A 274 -5.83 27.29 -5.39
C GLU A 274 -7.31 27.21 -4.99
N ARG A 275 -7.65 27.54 -3.74
CA ARG A 275 -9.05 27.61 -3.29
C ARG A 275 -9.86 28.66 -4.05
N VAL A 276 -9.21 29.74 -4.51
CA VAL A 276 -9.87 30.83 -5.24
C VAL A 276 -9.92 30.56 -6.73
N VAL A 277 -8.88 29.93 -7.29
CA VAL A 277 -8.76 29.67 -8.73
C VAL A 277 -8.19 28.26 -8.95
N PRO A 278 -9.01 27.20 -8.97
CA PRO A 278 -8.54 25.82 -9.12
C PRO A 278 -8.16 25.47 -10.56
N VAL A 279 -7.34 26.29 -11.21
CA VAL A 279 -6.97 26.15 -12.64
C VAL A 279 -5.83 25.14 -12.85
N PHE A 280 -5.07 24.83 -11.80
CA PHE A 280 -3.82 24.07 -11.93
C PHE A 280 -3.92 22.60 -11.49
N THR A 281 -5.02 22.21 -10.85
CA THR A 281 -5.26 20.83 -10.45
C THR A 281 -5.89 20.00 -11.56
N PRO A 282 -5.54 18.71 -11.70
CA PRO A 282 -6.20 17.85 -12.66
C PRO A 282 -7.72 17.84 -12.45
N GLU A 283 -8.49 18.21 -13.46
CA GLU A 283 -9.97 18.21 -13.38
C GLU A 283 -10.54 16.81 -13.12
N SER A 284 -9.77 15.77 -13.43
CA SER A 284 -10.20 14.37 -13.38
C SER A 284 -10.06 13.70 -12.02
N LEU A 285 -9.33 14.28 -11.06
CA LEU A 285 -9.19 13.74 -9.70
C LEU A 285 -10.06 14.54 -8.73
N ILE A 286 -11.34 14.25 -8.76
CA ILE A 286 -12.34 14.91 -7.92
C ILE A 286 -13.11 13.84 -7.15
N ASP A 287 -13.29 14.04 -5.85
CA ASP A 287 -14.27 13.35 -5.05
C ASP A 287 -15.57 14.20 -5.06
N GLU A 288 -16.57 13.74 -5.79
CA GLU A 288 -17.84 14.45 -5.94
C GLU A 288 -18.72 14.32 -4.69
N THR A 289 -18.44 13.36 -3.83
CA THR A 289 -19.23 13.03 -2.65
C THR A 289 -18.36 12.89 -1.39
N PRO A 290 -17.54 13.93 -1.05
CA PRO A 290 -16.66 13.83 0.11
C PRO A 290 -17.46 13.69 1.40
N ARG A 291 -17.06 12.84 2.32
CA ARG A 291 -17.73 12.63 3.61
C ARG A 291 -17.36 13.72 4.60
N MET A 292 -18.39 14.21 5.33
CA MET A 292 -18.22 15.18 6.40
C MET A 292 -17.61 14.58 7.65
N GLU A 293 -17.82 13.29 7.89
CA GLU A 293 -17.32 12.55 9.03
C GLU A 293 -16.53 11.31 8.56
N ARG A 294 -15.67 10.81 9.45
CA ARG A 294 -14.89 9.60 9.18
C ARG A 294 -15.80 8.42 8.88
N VAL A 295 -15.41 7.65 7.88
CA VAL A 295 -16.07 6.38 7.58
C VAL A 295 -15.75 5.38 8.69
N ILE A 296 -16.75 4.82 9.29
CA ILE A 296 -16.64 3.77 10.32
C ILE A 296 -16.76 2.42 9.60
N ASN A 297 -15.70 1.64 9.63
CA ASN A 297 -15.63 0.31 9.01
C ASN A 297 -15.85 -0.80 10.06
#